data_b7a00d8603a490c6d72ea52e27341b6b
#
_entry.id   b7a00d8603a490c6d72ea52e27341b6b
#
_cell.length_a   1.000
_cell.length_b   1.000
_cell.length_c   1.000
_cell.angle_alpha   90.00
_cell.angle_beta   90.00
_cell.angle_gamma   90.00
#
_symmetry.space_group_name_H-M   'P 1'
#
loop_
_entity.id
_entity.type
_entity.pdbx_description
1 polymer ?
#
loop_
_entity_poly.entity_id
_entity_poly.type
_entity_poly.pdbx_seq_one_letter_code
_entity_poly.pdbx_strand_id
1 'polypeptide(L)' 'KPENYDLLKADLEKRTGLTINRVEVGKIDFLNDTAMVRIYYYADEQEFSDYHVQ' A
#
# COMPACT_ATOMS: atom_id res chain seq x y z
N LYS A 1 13.00 4.09 9.44
CA LYS A 1 12.58 4.56 10.77
C LYS A 1 11.11 4.29 10.96
N PRO A 2 10.66 4.00 12.19
CA PRO A 2 9.25 3.63 12.42
C PRO A 2 8.25 4.68 11.94
N GLU A 3 8.51 5.96 12.20
CA GLU A 3 7.59 7.01 11.78
C GLU A 3 7.52 7.13 10.26
N ASN A 4 8.62 6.88 9.56
CA ASN A 4 8.61 6.91 8.09
C ASN A 4 7.83 5.74 7.54
N TYR A 5 7.94 4.58 8.18
CA TYR A 5 7.17 3.42 7.80
C TYR A 5 5.67 3.69 7.95
N ASP A 6 5.28 4.27 9.07
CA ASP A 6 3.87 4.56 9.33
C ASP A 6 3.31 5.57 8.33
N LEU A 7 4.10 6.57 7.99
CA LEU A 7 3.68 7.57 7.00
C LEU A 7 3.50 6.95 5.62
N LEU A 8 4.42 6.09 5.22
CA LEU A 8 4.34 5.40 3.94
C LEU A 8 3.10 4.50 3.90
N LYS A 9 2.88 3.74 4.96
CA LYS A 9 1.73 2.86 5.03
C LYS A 9 0.42 3.65 4.94
N ALA A 10 0.32 4.75 5.69
CA ALA A 10 -0.87 5.59 5.66
C ALA A 10 -1.12 6.18 4.28
N ASP A 11 -0.06 6.62 3.60
CA ASP A 11 -0.18 7.17 2.26
C ASP A 11 -0.66 6.10 1.28
N LEU A 12 -0.11 4.90 1.37
CA LEU A 12 -0.53 3.80 0.51
C LEU A 12 -1.96 3.38 0.77
N GLU A 13 -2.37 3.37 2.03
CA GLU A 13 -3.77 3.08 2.37
C GLU A 13 -4.71 4.10 1.76
N LYS A 14 -4.32 5.36 1.80
CA LYS A 14 -5.12 6.42 1.22
C LYS A 14 -5.23 6.29 -0.30
N ARG A 15 -4.13 5.94 -0.96
CA ARG A 15 -4.09 5.82 -2.42
C ARG A 15 -4.81 4.59 -2.94
N THR A 16 -4.70 3.48 -2.21
CA THR A 16 -5.26 2.19 -2.65
C THR A 16 -6.66 1.94 -2.13
N GLY A 17 -7.05 2.57 -1.03
CA GLY A 17 -8.30 2.27 -0.37
C GLY A 17 -8.26 0.98 0.42
N LEU A 18 -7.09 0.39 0.60
CA LEU A 18 -6.94 -0.86 1.31
C LEU A 18 -6.52 -0.63 2.75
N THR A 19 -6.94 -1.52 3.64
CA THR A 19 -6.39 -1.62 4.99
C THR A 19 -5.18 -2.52 4.89
N ILE A 20 -4.00 -1.95 5.10
CA ILE A 20 -2.74 -2.65 4.84
C ILE A 20 -2.18 -3.21 6.14
N ASN A 21 -1.78 -4.47 6.10
CA ASN A 21 -1.15 -5.13 7.22
C ASN A 21 0.34 -4.79 7.31
N ARG A 22 1.04 -4.86 6.17
CA ARG A 22 2.48 -4.66 6.14
C ARG A 22 2.91 -4.13 4.78
N VAL A 23 3.96 -3.32 4.81
CA VAL A 23 4.58 -2.76 3.61
C VAL A 23 6.05 -3.16 3.58
N GLU A 24 6.51 -3.58 2.41
CA GLU A 24 7.93 -3.83 2.17
C GLU A 24 8.40 -2.98 1.00
N VAL A 25 9.50 -2.28 1.19
CA VAL A 25 10.13 -1.55 0.10
C VAL A 25 11.21 -2.44 -0.47
N GLY A 26 11.07 -2.77 -1.74
CA GLY A 26 12.00 -3.63 -2.43
C GLY A 26 13.05 -2.84 -3.18
N LYS A 27 13.25 -3.22 -4.42
CA LYS A 27 14.31 -2.67 -5.25
C LYS A 27 14.04 -1.21 -5.59
N ILE A 28 15.07 -0.38 -5.44
CA ILE A 28 15.01 1.03 -5.80
C ILE A 28 15.83 1.24 -7.07
N ASP A 29 15.24 1.93 -8.02
CA ASP A 29 15.90 2.27 -9.28
C ASP A 29 16.14 3.77 -9.29
N PHE A 30 17.38 4.16 -9.04
CA PHE A 30 17.75 5.57 -8.96
C PHE A 30 17.77 6.25 -10.33
N LEU A 31 17.97 5.48 -11.39
CA LEU A 31 18.00 6.04 -12.73
C LEU A 31 16.61 6.48 -13.19
N ASN A 32 15.60 5.70 -12.84
CA ASN A 32 14.24 5.99 -13.24
C ASN A 32 13.41 6.60 -12.11
N ASP A 33 14.04 6.83 -10.97
CA ASP A 33 13.41 7.43 -9.80
C ASP A 33 12.15 6.66 -9.38
N THR A 34 12.24 5.33 -9.36
CA THR A 34 11.15 4.45 -8.99
C THR A 34 11.58 3.48 -7.91
N ALA A 35 10.60 2.94 -7.22
CA ALA A 35 10.82 1.91 -6.22
C ALA A 35 9.71 0.87 -6.32
N MET A 36 10.09 -0.38 -6.11
CA MET A 36 9.10 -1.45 -5.99
C MET A 36 8.62 -1.51 -4.56
N VAL A 37 7.32 -1.47 -4.36
CA VAL A 37 6.71 -1.55 -3.05
C VAL A 37 5.76 -2.73 -3.05
N ARG A 38 5.90 -3.59 -2.04
CA ARG A 38 5.01 -4.74 -1.88
C ARG A 38 4.14 -4.49 -0.66
N ILE A 39 2.84 -4.66 -0.83
CA ILE A 39 1.91 -4.50 0.28
C ILE A 39 1.24 -5.84 0.59
N TYR A 40 0.98 -6.05 1.86
CA TYR A 40 0.31 -7.26 2.36
C TYR A 40 -0.96 -6.83 3.05
N TYR A 41 -2.07 -7.46 2.67
CA TYR A 41 -3.35 -7.16 3.28
C TYR A 41 -4.18 -8.43 3.35
N TYR A 42 -5.15 -8.41 4.25
CA TYR A 42 -6.10 -9.52 4.39
C TYR A 42 -7.41 -9.12 3.74
N ALA A 43 -7.92 -10.00 2.88
CA ALA A 43 -9.13 -9.69 2.12
C ALA A 43 -10.33 -9.42 3.04
N ASP A 44 -10.42 -10.16 4.14
CA ASP A 44 -11.54 -10.04 5.07
C ASP A 44 -11.49 -8.76 5.92
N GLU A 45 -10.40 -8.02 5.87
CA GLU A 45 -10.28 -6.74 6.56
C GLU A 45 -10.64 -5.56 5.68
N GLN A 46 -11.00 -5.81 4.43
CA GLN A 46 -11.25 -4.74 3.48
C GLN A 46 -12.74 -4.44 3.39
N GLU A 47 -13.06 -3.15 3.23
CA GLU A 47 -14.41 -2.73 2.93
C GLU A 47 -14.52 -2.57 1.42
N PHE A 48 -15.07 -3.58 0.78
CA PHE A 48 -15.30 -3.50 -0.65
C PHE A 48 -16.73 -3.07 -0.91
N SER A 49 -16.89 -2.22 -1.89
CA SER A 49 -18.21 -1.80 -2.31
C SER A 49 -18.96 -2.99 -2.94
N ASP A 50 -20.24 -3.10 -2.62
CA ASP A 50 -21.08 -4.14 -3.19
C ASP A 50 -21.59 -3.82 -4.57
N TYR A 51 -21.45 -2.58 -4.98
CA TYR A 51 -22.01 -2.30 -6.28
C TYR A 51 -20.98 -2.45 -7.38
N HIS A 52 -21.51 -2.77 -8.52
CA HIS A 52 -20.70 -3.02 -9.68
C HIS A 52 -20.80 -1.87 -10.63
N VAL A 53 -19.69 -1.58 -11.24
CA VAL A 53 -19.67 -0.66 -12.36
C VAL A 53 -19.82 -1.50 -13.60
N GLN A 54 -20.89 -1.29 -14.28
CA GLN A 54 -21.19 -2.03 -15.48
C GLN A 54 -20.53 -1.42 -16.70
#